data_6dc0caa6c0a09e2552307ff313f3c89b
#
_entry.id   6dc0caa6c0a09e2552307ff313f3c89b
#
_cell.length_a   1.000
_cell.length_b   1.000
_cell.length_c   1.000
_cell.angle_alpha   90.00
_cell.angle_beta   90.00
_cell.angle_gamma   90.00
#
_symmetry.space_group_name_H-M   'P 1'
#
loop_
_entity.id
_entity.type
_entity.pdbx_description
1 polymer ?
#
loop_
_entity_poly.entity_id
_entity_poly.type
_entity_poly.pdbx_seq_one_letter_code
_entity_poly.pdbx_strand_id
1 'polypeptide(L)'
;LGLITSEQYESAAEKIADGEEADEISFDYTEICDHTFYLVPACDQYIENEDGTFTNLEDSVFNEEQLLKNAVELKITGIIRPVEGAENADISTAVAYTSMLTDYVIKYTDESAIITAQESSPEINVLNGMEFEVPDDSRKIEDAKTYISAMGVSDKASLYQMMMYYSSQNTQTPGNSEQSVSAGVGQAGNNAESMNMDENTMATAMDQWLENDPDEEILISFYDEYISGSTYEENMKNFGKVSYDAPSSISIYA
;
A
#
# COMPACT_ATOMS: atom_id res chain seq x y z
N LEU A 1 -7.32 14.31 17.41
CA LEU A 1 -8.56 13.75 17.94
C LEU A 1 -9.83 14.34 17.28
N GLY A 2 -9.69 15.30 16.33
CA GLY A 2 -10.84 15.93 15.69
C GLY A 2 -11.69 16.84 16.60
N LEU A 3 -11.15 17.25 17.74
CA LEU A 3 -11.85 18.13 18.69
C LEU A 3 -11.75 19.62 18.33
N ILE A 4 -10.78 19.99 17.48
CA ILE A 4 -10.63 21.36 16.96
C ILE A 4 -10.85 21.38 15.44
N THR A 5 -11.36 22.49 14.93
CA THR A 5 -11.53 22.71 13.50
C THR A 5 -10.18 23.06 12.84
N SER A 6 -10.08 22.87 11.51
CA SER A 6 -8.91 23.31 10.74
C SER A 6 -8.64 24.82 10.92
N GLU A 7 -9.70 25.65 10.97
CA GLU A 7 -9.58 27.10 11.19
C GLU A 7 -8.97 27.44 12.56
N GLN A 8 -9.38 26.71 13.61
CA GLN A 8 -8.81 26.89 14.96
C GLN A 8 -7.34 26.50 15.00
N TYR A 9 -6.98 25.41 14.31
CA TYR A 9 -5.59 24.96 14.20
C TYR A 9 -4.72 25.98 13.45
N GLU A 10 -5.20 26.46 12.29
CA GLU A 10 -4.49 27.45 11.46
C GLU A 10 -4.29 28.76 12.19
N SER A 11 -5.36 29.27 12.86
CA SER A 11 -5.25 30.48 13.68
C SER A 11 -4.25 30.36 14.84
N ALA A 12 -4.20 29.20 15.50
CA ALA A 12 -3.22 28.97 16.57
C ALA A 12 -1.80 28.89 16.00
N ALA A 13 -1.62 28.24 14.84
CA ALA A 13 -0.33 28.12 14.17
C ALA A 13 0.21 29.50 13.70
N GLU A 14 -0.65 30.36 13.15
CA GLU A 14 -0.28 31.72 12.74
C GLU A 14 0.18 32.56 13.95
N LYS A 15 -0.58 32.56 15.06
CA LYS A 15 -0.19 33.27 16.28
C LYS A 15 1.17 32.85 16.80
N ILE A 16 1.43 31.53 16.85
CA ILE A 16 2.72 30.99 17.28
C ILE A 16 3.85 31.43 16.33
N ALA A 17 3.61 31.44 15.02
CA ALA A 17 4.60 31.87 14.01
C ALA A 17 4.95 33.36 14.15
N ASP A 18 3.98 34.19 14.56
CA ASP A 18 4.16 35.63 14.81
C ASP A 18 4.78 35.92 16.21
N GLY A 19 5.05 34.89 17.00
CA GLY A 19 5.59 35.02 18.36
C GLY A 19 4.56 35.43 19.41
N GLU A 20 3.28 35.30 19.08
CA GLU A 20 2.16 35.53 19.99
C GLU A 20 1.77 34.24 20.73
N GLU A 21 1.09 34.36 21.86
CA GLU A 21 0.51 33.22 22.57
C GLU A 21 -0.76 32.75 21.85
N ALA A 22 -0.85 31.45 21.58
CA ALA A 22 -2.08 30.86 21.07
C ALA A 22 -3.20 30.92 22.13
N ASP A 23 -4.45 31.04 21.69
CA ASP A 23 -5.61 31.00 22.60
C ASP A 23 -5.67 29.65 23.33
N GLU A 24 -5.94 29.67 24.62
CA GLU A 24 -6.13 28.47 25.40
C GLU A 24 -7.45 27.79 24.99
N ILE A 25 -7.35 26.57 24.42
CA ILE A 25 -8.49 25.76 24.02
C ILE A 25 -8.81 24.78 25.16
N SER A 26 -10.00 24.84 25.72
CA SER A 26 -10.47 23.90 26.73
C SER A 26 -11.68 23.10 26.22
N PHE A 27 -11.78 21.85 26.64
CA PHE A 27 -12.88 20.96 26.30
C PHE A 27 -13.53 20.43 27.57
N ASP A 28 -14.84 20.28 27.54
CA ASP A 28 -15.56 19.58 28.58
C ASP A 28 -15.32 18.07 28.49
N TYR A 29 -15.33 17.39 29.63
CA TYR A 29 -15.16 15.93 29.68
C TYR A 29 -16.20 15.19 28.84
N THR A 30 -17.41 15.70 28.76
CA THR A 30 -18.50 15.16 27.96
C THR A 30 -18.18 15.26 26.48
N GLU A 31 -17.63 16.37 25.99
CA GLU A 31 -17.25 16.55 24.60
C GLU A 31 -16.17 15.53 24.19
N ILE A 32 -15.19 15.29 25.07
CA ILE A 32 -14.15 14.31 24.83
C ILE A 32 -14.72 12.88 24.86
N CYS A 33 -15.52 12.53 25.87
CA CYS A 33 -16.03 11.18 26.06
C CYS A 33 -17.12 10.77 25.05
N ASP A 34 -17.85 11.74 24.50
CA ASP A 34 -18.87 11.49 23.47
C ASP A 34 -18.26 11.28 22.08
N HIS A 35 -16.93 11.52 21.95
CA HIS A 35 -16.24 11.29 20.68
C HIS A 35 -16.08 9.80 20.40
N THR A 36 -16.41 9.39 19.18
CA THR A 36 -16.34 8.01 18.72
C THR A 36 -15.23 7.86 17.71
N PHE A 37 -14.42 6.82 17.85
CA PHE A 37 -13.41 6.43 16.87
C PHE A 37 -13.82 5.13 16.19
N TYR A 38 -13.33 4.94 14.99
CA TYR A 38 -13.52 3.72 14.23
C TYR A 38 -12.14 3.08 13.97
N LEU A 39 -11.96 1.85 14.43
CA LEU A 39 -10.77 1.06 14.16
C LEU A 39 -11.04 0.22 12.92
N VAL A 40 -10.20 0.39 11.91
CA VAL A 40 -10.16 -0.46 10.72
C VAL A 40 -8.88 -1.29 10.81
N PRO A 41 -8.96 -2.61 11.11
CA PRO A 41 -7.79 -3.48 11.04
C PRO A 41 -7.19 -3.53 9.64
N ALA A 42 -5.87 -3.68 9.52
CA ALA A 42 -5.19 -3.68 8.23
C ALA A 42 -5.71 -4.80 7.30
N CYS A 43 -6.08 -5.96 7.83
CA CYS A 43 -6.67 -7.05 7.06
C CYS A 43 -7.98 -6.69 6.36
N ASP A 44 -8.74 -5.70 6.87
CA ASP A 44 -10.00 -5.26 6.27
C ASP A 44 -9.80 -4.31 5.08
N GLN A 45 -8.57 -3.89 4.82
CA GLN A 45 -8.20 -3.12 3.63
C GLN A 45 -8.07 -4.01 2.38
N TYR A 46 -8.23 -5.32 2.51
CA TYR A 46 -8.10 -6.28 1.43
C TYR A 46 -9.43 -6.98 1.15
N ILE A 47 -9.76 -7.13 -0.14
CA ILE A 47 -10.96 -7.83 -0.61
C ILE A 47 -10.54 -9.05 -1.41
N GLU A 48 -11.17 -10.18 -1.11
CA GLU A 48 -11.00 -11.42 -1.86
C GLU A 48 -11.68 -11.32 -3.24
N ASN A 49 -10.93 -11.66 -4.29
CA ASN A 49 -11.38 -11.72 -5.67
C ASN A 49 -11.99 -13.08 -5.99
N GLU A 50 -12.67 -13.18 -7.14
CA GLU A 50 -13.30 -14.44 -7.59
C GLU A 50 -12.28 -15.57 -7.86
N ASP A 51 -11.02 -15.22 -8.14
CA ASP A 51 -9.92 -16.17 -8.39
C ASP A 51 -9.17 -16.58 -7.11
N GLY A 52 -9.58 -16.07 -5.94
CA GLY A 52 -8.98 -16.35 -4.64
C GLY A 52 -7.75 -15.50 -4.31
N THR A 53 -7.37 -14.55 -5.15
CA THR A 53 -6.40 -13.52 -4.82
C THR A 53 -7.03 -12.39 -4.00
N PHE A 54 -6.23 -11.47 -3.49
CA PHE A 54 -6.71 -10.32 -2.73
C PHE A 54 -6.23 -9.01 -3.34
N THR A 55 -7.12 -8.02 -3.37
CA THR A 55 -6.82 -6.65 -3.82
C THR A 55 -6.84 -5.69 -2.64
N ASN A 56 -5.83 -4.82 -2.54
CA ASN A 56 -5.84 -3.73 -1.57
C ASN A 56 -6.83 -2.64 -2.03
N LEU A 57 -7.70 -2.20 -1.13
CA LEU A 57 -8.69 -1.15 -1.39
C LEU A 57 -8.04 0.22 -1.63
N GLU A 58 -6.84 0.47 -1.10
CA GLU A 58 -6.10 1.70 -1.37
C GLU A 58 -5.69 1.83 -2.84
N ASP A 59 -5.48 0.70 -3.53
CA ASP A 59 -5.13 0.66 -4.96
C ASP A 59 -6.35 0.81 -5.87
N SER A 60 -7.55 0.78 -5.31
CA SER A 60 -8.81 0.94 -6.02
C SER A 60 -9.40 2.34 -5.79
N VAL A 61 -10.49 2.68 -6.49
CA VAL A 61 -11.25 3.89 -6.16
C VAL A 61 -11.75 3.77 -4.73
N PHE A 62 -11.04 4.44 -3.82
CA PHE A 62 -11.21 4.37 -2.36
C PHE A 62 -12.69 4.55 -1.99
N ASN A 63 -13.26 3.54 -1.38
CA ASN A 63 -14.62 3.59 -0.86
C ASN A 63 -14.60 3.57 0.66
N GLU A 64 -14.55 4.76 1.25
CA GLU A 64 -14.58 4.98 2.70
C GLU A 64 -15.76 4.28 3.37
N GLU A 65 -16.95 4.25 2.72
CA GLU A 65 -18.13 3.57 3.26
C GLU A 65 -17.88 2.05 3.41
N GLN A 66 -17.12 1.45 2.52
CA GLN A 66 -16.82 0.02 2.55
C GLN A 66 -15.84 -0.33 3.67
N LEU A 67 -14.83 0.50 3.91
CA LEU A 67 -13.90 0.35 5.03
C LEU A 67 -14.62 0.51 6.38
N LEU A 68 -15.49 1.51 6.49
CA LEU A 68 -16.22 1.77 7.72
C LEU A 68 -17.30 0.73 8.04
N LYS A 69 -17.73 -0.05 7.05
CA LYS A 69 -18.78 -1.05 7.23
C LYS A 69 -18.46 -2.12 8.28
N ASN A 70 -17.18 -2.54 8.34
CA ASN A 70 -16.69 -3.55 9.28
C ASN A 70 -15.89 -2.93 10.43
N ALA A 71 -15.75 -1.60 10.44
CA ALA A 71 -14.95 -0.90 11.43
C ALA A 71 -15.49 -1.09 12.86
N VAL A 72 -14.58 -1.26 13.80
CA VAL A 72 -14.91 -1.43 15.21
C VAL A 72 -15.09 -0.07 15.86
N GLU A 73 -16.29 0.18 16.38
CA GLU A 73 -16.57 1.42 17.12
C GLU A 73 -15.84 1.41 18.47
N LEU A 74 -14.99 2.40 18.68
CA LEU A 74 -14.24 2.61 19.91
C LEU A 74 -14.76 3.86 20.65
N LYS A 75 -15.03 3.71 21.94
CA LYS A 75 -15.48 4.80 22.81
C LYS A 75 -14.42 5.15 23.83
N ILE A 76 -14.31 6.44 24.13
CA ILE A 76 -13.47 6.92 25.23
C ILE A 76 -14.15 6.55 26.53
N THR A 77 -13.50 5.70 27.34
CA THR A 77 -14.03 5.23 28.63
C THR A 77 -13.52 6.02 29.81
N GLY A 78 -12.55 6.91 29.62
CA GLY A 78 -12.00 7.76 30.65
C GLY A 78 -10.88 8.66 30.17
N ILE A 79 -10.56 9.64 30.99
CA ILE A 79 -9.47 10.59 30.78
C ILE A 79 -8.51 10.46 31.93
N ILE A 80 -7.24 10.27 31.64
CA ILE A 80 -6.16 10.21 32.63
C ILE A 80 -5.31 11.47 32.55
N ARG A 81 -4.79 11.91 33.71
CA ARG A 81 -3.89 13.05 33.81
C ARG A 81 -2.72 12.69 34.68
N PRO A 82 -1.53 13.26 34.44
CA PRO A 82 -0.43 13.17 35.39
C PRO A 82 -0.86 13.72 36.75
N VAL A 83 -0.32 13.16 37.83
CA VAL A 83 -0.50 13.74 39.16
C VAL A 83 0.19 15.09 39.27
N GLU A 84 -0.31 15.98 40.07
CA GLU A 84 0.27 17.30 40.27
C GLU A 84 1.72 17.20 40.77
N GLY A 85 2.66 17.86 40.05
CA GLY A 85 4.09 17.83 40.34
C GLY A 85 4.85 16.64 39.72
N ALA A 86 4.23 15.83 38.89
CA ALA A 86 4.95 14.81 38.12
C ALA A 86 5.89 15.48 37.09
N GLU A 87 7.21 15.16 37.18
CA GLU A 87 8.20 15.66 36.22
C GLU A 87 8.07 14.97 34.85
N ASN A 88 7.63 13.72 34.84
CA ASN A 88 7.43 12.92 33.61
C ASN A 88 6.10 12.14 33.72
N ALA A 89 5.44 12.00 32.60
CA ALA A 89 4.26 11.14 32.48
C ALA A 89 4.69 9.79 31.88
N ASP A 90 4.29 8.68 32.50
CA ASP A 90 4.53 7.33 31.98
C ASP A 90 3.83 7.10 30.62
N ILE A 91 2.68 7.78 30.42
CA ILE A 91 1.94 7.77 29.18
C ILE A 91 2.00 9.17 28.58
N SER A 92 2.74 9.33 27.48
CA SER A 92 2.93 10.61 26.76
C SER A 92 2.07 10.74 25.51
N THR A 93 1.32 9.70 25.14
CA THR A 93 0.45 9.69 23.96
C THR A 93 -0.91 10.32 24.27
N ALA A 94 -1.49 11.00 23.26
CA ALA A 94 -2.81 11.61 23.40
C ALA A 94 -3.95 10.58 23.56
N VAL A 95 -3.74 9.35 23.05
CA VAL A 95 -4.70 8.24 23.14
C VAL A 95 -3.98 7.02 23.68
N ALA A 96 -4.57 6.35 24.65
CA ALA A 96 -4.11 5.09 25.20
C ALA A 96 -5.27 4.07 25.20
N TYR A 97 -4.95 2.80 25.08
CA TYR A 97 -5.91 1.70 25.09
C TYR A 97 -5.43 0.58 25.99
N THR A 98 -6.36 -0.27 26.42
CA THR A 98 -6.05 -1.41 27.28
C THR A 98 -5.62 -2.61 26.45
N SER A 99 -4.99 -3.61 27.10
CA SER A 99 -4.64 -4.90 26.48
C SER A 99 -5.83 -5.62 25.83
N MET A 100 -7.06 -5.33 26.28
CA MET A 100 -8.27 -5.92 25.69
C MET A 100 -8.43 -5.57 24.21
N LEU A 101 -8.04 -4.34 23.81
CA LEU A 101 -8.07 -3.97 22.39
C LEU A 101 -6.99 -4.71 21.61
N THR A 102 -5.79 -4.84 22.18
CA THR A 102 -4.71 -5.63 21.58
C THR A 102 -5.13 -7.08 21.37
N ASP A 103 -5.69 -7.71 22.41
CA ASP A 103 -6.18 -9.10 22.34
C ASP A 103 -7.26 -9.27 21.28
N TYR A 104 -8.17 -8.30 21.20
CA TYR A 104 -9.23 -8.28 20.18
C TYR A 104 -8.65 -8.19 18.77
N VAL A 105 -7.73 -7.24 18.52
CA VAL A 105 -7.13 -7.02 17.20
C VAL A 105 -6.34 -8.25 16.75
N ILE A 106 -5.52 -8.84 17.64
CA ILE A 106 -4.76 -10.05 17.32
C ILE A 106 -5.69 -11.18 16.91
N LYS A 107 -6.70 -11.45 17.71
CA LYS A 107 -7.66 -12.52 17.40
C LYS A 107 -8.42 -12.25 16.10
N TYR A 108 -8.90 -11.03 15.91
CA TYR A 108 -9.65 -10.64 14.71
C TYR A 108 -8.79 -10.80 13.44
N THR A 109 -7.55 -10.31 13.50
CA THR A 109 -6.60 -10.41 12.39
C THR A 109 -6.25 -11.87 12.08
N ASP A 110 -6.00 -12.69 13.10
CA ASP A 110 -5.68 -14.12 12.94
C ASP A 110 -6.82 -14.91 12.26
N GLU A 111 -8.07 -14.52 12.51
CA GLU A 111 -9.25 -15.15 11.93
C GLU A 111 -9.65 -14.56 10.55
N SER A 112 -8.94 -13.55 10.06
CA SER A 112 -9.25 -12.88 8.78
C SER A 112 -8.98 -13.78 7.58
N ALA A 113 -9.74 -13.56 6.50
CA ALA A 113 -9.64 -14.36 5.28
C ALA A 113 -8.23 -14.27 4.66
N ILE A 114 -7.66 -13.06 4.56
CA ILE A 114 -6.35 -12.88 3.93
C ILE A 114 -5.21 -13.52 4.73
N ILE A 115 -5.22 -13.43 6.06
CA ILE A 115 -4.23 -14.11 6.92
C ILE A 115 -4.37 -15.63 6.77
N THR A 116 -5.59 -16.14 6.84
CA THR A 116 -5.86 -17.58 6.69
C THR A 116 -5.42 -18.09 5.33
N ALA A 117 -5.66 -17.34 4.25
CA ALA A 117 -5.23 -17.68 2.90
C ALA A 117 -3.70 -17.72 2.80
N GLN A 118 -3.00 -16.68 3.31
CA GLN A 118 -1.55 -16.61 3.28
C GLN A 118 -0.88 -17.70 4.13
N GLU A 119 -1.41 -18.00 5.31
CA GLU A 119 -0.91 -19.10 6.15
C GLU A 119 -1.13 -20.48 5.50
N SER A 120 -2.21 -20.64 4.75
CA SER A 120 -2.50 -21.88 4.03
C SER A 120 -1.58 -22.09 2.81
N SER A 121 -1.01 -21.02 2.28
CA SER A 121 -0.16 -21.03 1.10
C SER A 121 1.11 -20.17 1.33
N PRO A 122 2.03 -20.58 2.20
CA PRO A 122 3.17 -19.75 2.61
C PRO A 122 4.17 -19.48 1.48
N GLU A 123 4.17 -20.28 0.44
CA GLU A 123 5.05 -20.14 -0.75
C GLU A 123 4.44 -19.20 -1.81
N ILE A 124 3.11 -18.93 -1.72
CA ILE A 124 2.37 -18.17 -2.72
C ILE A 124 1.98 -16.80 -2.16
N ASN A 125 2.25 -15.75 -2.90
CA ASN A 125 1.76 -14.41 -2.59
C ASN A 125 0.25 -14.33 -2.93
N VAL A 126 -0.60 -14.25 -1.93
CA VAL A 126 -2.05 -14.19 -2.11
C VAL A 126 -2.55 -12.90 -2.80
N LEU A 127 -1.69 -11.89 -2.97
CA LEU A 127 -2.05 -10.67 -3.68
C LEU A 127 -2.01 -10.84 -5.20
N ASN A 128 -1.16 -11.71 -5.71
CA ASN A 128 -0.99 -11.93 -7.16
C ASN A 128 -1.07 -13.39 -7.59
N GLY A 129 -1.18 -14.32 -6.64
CA GLY A 129 -1.26 -15.76 -6.92
C GLY A 129 0.04 -16.42 -7.37
N MET A 130 1.19 -15.73 -7.25
CA MET A 130 2.50 -16.22 -7.70
C MET A 130 3.40 -16.63 -6.54
N GLU A 131 4.41 -17.46 -6.81
CA GLU A 131 5.41 -17.85 -5.82
C GLU A 131 6.25 -16.63 -5.39
N PHE A 132 6.57 -16.49 -4.09
CA PHE A 132 7.42 -15.40 -3.60
C PHE A 132 8.84 -15.49 -4.14
N GLU A 133 9.37 -16.70 -4.29
CA GLU A 133 10.71 -16.94 -4.80
C GLU A 133 10.66 -17.93 -5.97
N VAL A 134 11.20 -17.54 -7.10
CA VAL A 134 11.39 -18.41 -8.26
C VAL A 134 12.85 -18.70 -8.47
N PRO A 135 13.22 -19.97 -8.76
CA PRO A 135 14.61 -20.41 -8.71
C PRO A 135 15.44 -19.95 -9.93
N ASP A 136 14.83 -19.53 -11.03
CA ASP A 136 15.54 -19.20 -12.26
C ASP A 136 14.83 -18.14 -13.13
N ASP A 137 15.62 -17.51 -14.00
CA ASP A 137 15.16 -16.43 -14.86
C ASP A 137 14.10 -16.89 -15.88
N SER A 138 14.12 -18.15 -16.31
CA SER A 138 13.10 -18.68 -17.24
C SER A 138 11.72 -18.70 -16.60
N ARG A 139 11.64 -19.04 -15.32
CA ARG A 139 10.40 -18.99 -14.53
C ARG A 139 9.93 -17.54 -14.33
N LYS A 140 10.86 -16.62 -14.01
CA LYS A 140 10.53 -15.19 -13.88
C LYS A 140 9.91 -14.63 -15.15
N ILE A 141 10.47 -14.99 -16.31
CA ILE A 141 9.96 -14.58 -17.63
C ILE A 141 8.55 -15.13 -17.86
N GLU A 142 8.31 -16.42 -17.56
CA GLU A 142 6.99 -17.05 -17.72
C GLU A 142 5.95 -16.42 -16.82
N ASP A 143 6.29 -16.19 -15.55
CA ASP A 143 5.42 -15.58 -14.56
C ASP A 143 5.12 -14.10 -14.90
N ALA A 144 6.14 -13.34 -15.35
CA ALA A 144 5.95 -11.97 -15.83
C ALA A 144 4.99 -11.90 -17.04
N LYS A 145 5.17 -12.79 -18.03
CA LYS A 145 4.25 -12.89 -19.18
C LYS A 145 2.83 -13.21 -18.75
N THR A 146 2.67 -14.15 -17.83
CA THR A 146 1.37 -14.57 -17.30
C THR A 146 0.69 -13.42 -16.58
N TYR A 147 1.41 -12.74 -15.70
CA TYR A 147 0.92 -11.61 -14.92
C TYR A 147 0.48 -10.46 -15.82
N ILE A 148 1.35 -10.02 -16.75
CA ILE A 148 1.04 -8.93 -17.69
C ILE A 148 -0.16 -9.30 -18.59
N SER A 149 -0.25 -10.56 -19.03
CA SER A 149 -1.39 -11.02 -19.84
C SER A 149 -2.72 -10.95 -19.09
N ALA A 150 -2.72 -11.17 -17.77
CA ALA A 150 -3.90 -11.11 -16.91
C ALA A 150 -4.30 -9.68 -16.50
N MET A 151 -3.41 -8.68 -16.70
CA MET A 151 -3.68 -7.28 -16.36
C MET A 151 -4.91 -6.72 -17.10
N GLY A 152 -5.58 -5.76 -16.48
CA GLY A 152 -6.64 -4.97 -17.10
C GLY A 152 -6.14 -4.06 -18.24
N VAL A 153 -7.06 -3.57 -19.05
CA VAL A 153 -6.73 -2.71 -20.21
C VAL A 153 -5.99 -1.45 -19.79
N SER A 154 -6.42 -0.80 -18.72
CA SER A 154 -5.80 0.44 -18.20
C SER A 154 -4.39 0.20 -17.68
N ASP A 155 -4.16 -0.92 -16.98
CA ASP A 155 -2.85 -1.28 -16.41
C ASP A 155 -1.86 -1.64 -17.52
N LYS A 156 -2.29 -2.42 -18.52
CA LYS A 156 -1.49 -2.72 -19.72
C LYS A 156 -1.12 -1.46 -20.49
N ALA A 157 -2.05 -0.52 -20.62
CA ALA A 157 -1.80 0.75 -21.29
C ALA A 157 -0.78 1.60 -20.54
N SER A 158 -0.88 1.65 -19.22
CA SER A 158 0.06 2.36 -18.34
C SER A 158 1.46 1.76 -18.42
N LEU A 159 1.55 0.43 -18.37
CA LEU A 159 2.81 -0.30 -18.51
C LEU A 159 3.46 -0.06 -19.87
N TYR A 160 2.67 -0.10 -20.96
CA TYR A 160 3.15 0.21 -22.30
C TYR A 160 3.70 1.64 -22.41
N GLN A 161 3.01 2.63 -21.83
CA GLN A 161 3.50 4.03 -21.79
C GLN A 161 4.83 4.14 -21.06
N MET A 162 4.95 3.47 -19.92
CA MET A 162 6.19 3.44 -19.13
C MET A 162 7.36 2.85 -19.94
N MET A 163 7.14 1.73 -20.59
CA MET A 163 8.15 1.09 -21.47
C MET A 163 8.58 2.02 -22.61
N MET A 164 7.63 2.69 -23.26
CA MET A 164 7.92 3.66 -24.34
C MET A 164 8.71 4.86 -23.82
N TYR A 165 8.42 5.34 -22.63
CA TYR A 165 9.16 6.43 -22.00
C TYR A 165 10.61 6.05 -21.73
N TYR A 166 10.87 4.89 -21.11
CA TYR A 166 12.23 4.40 -20.85
C TYR A 166 13.01 4.10 -22.15
N SER A 167 12.35 3.53 -23.15
CA SER A 167 12.96 3.28 -24.47
C SER A 167 13.38 4.60 -25.16
N SER A 168 12.59 5.67 -25.02
CA SER A 168 12.89 6.97 -25.60
C SER A 168 14.07 7.69 -24.93
N GLN A 169 14.28 7.48 -23.64
CA GLN A 169 15.41 8.06 -22.90
C GLN A 169 16.74 7.37 -23.21
N ASN A 170 16.74 6.08 -23.48
CA ASN A 170 17.94 5.32 -23.76
C ASN A 170 18.51 5.60 -25.17
N THR A 171 17.78 6.26 -26.05
CA THR A 171 18.25 6.66 -27.40
C THR A 171 19.04 7.96 -27.44
N GLN A 172 19.28 8.65 -26.30
CA GLN A 172 20.01 9.93 -26.26
C GLN A 172 21.48 9.85 -25.80
N THR A 173 22.13 8.67 -25.79
CA THR A 173 23.55 8.60 -25.51
C THR A 173 24.33 8.51 -26.82
N PRO A 174 25.11 9.54 -27.24
CA PRO A 174 25.98 9.44 -28.40
C PRO A 174 27.28 8.76 -27.99
N GLY A 175 27.46 7.51 -28.33
CA GLY A 175 28.74 6.87 -28.15
C GLY A 175 28.72 5.36 -28.08
N ASN A 176 28.67 4.72 -29.24
CA ASN A 176 29.31 3.43 -29.57
C ASN A 176 28.98 2.24 -28.68
N SER A 177 27.86 1.57 -28.96
CA SER A 177 27.74 0.12 -28.90
C SER A 177 26.56 -0.28 -29.78
N GLU A 178 26.83 -0.95 -30.87
CA GLU A 178 25.86 -1.60 -31.70
C GLU A 178 25.24 -2.75 -30.91
N GLN A 179 24.08 -2.54 -30.35
CA GLN A 179 23.01 -3.52 -30.19
C GLN A 179 21.73 -2.75 -29.81
N SER A 180 21.16 -2.15 -30.86
CA SER A 180 19.83 -1.54 -30.74
C SER A 180 18.80 -2.63 -30.48
N VAL A 181 18.07 -2.51 -29.38
CA VAL A 181 16.79 -3.18 -29.13
C VAL A 181 15.75 -2.62 -30.13
N SER A 182 15.99 -2.79 -31.39
CA SER A 182 15.14 -2.34 -32.51
C SER A 182 14.69 -3.50 -33.39
N ALA A 183 14.38 -4.66 -32.78
CA ALA A 183 13.84 -5.77 -33.53
C ALA A 183 12.52 -6.23 -32.88
N GLY A 184 11.43 -5.60 -33.24
CA GLY A 184 10.10 -6.09 -32.91
C GLY A 184 8.99 -5.04 -32.88
N VAL A 185 9.29 -3.77 -32.66
CA VAL A 185 8.29 -2.71 -32.84
C VAL A 185 8.39 -2.22 -34.29
N GLY A 186 7.50 -2.73 -35.16
CA GLY A 186 7.43 -2.36 -36.56
C GLY A 186 7.45 -0.85 -36.71
N GLN A 187 8.45 -0.38 -37.45
CA GLN A 187 8.66 0.90 -38.09
C GLN A 187 7.45 1.87 -37.99
N ALA A 188 7.24 2.43 -36.80
CA ALA A 188 6.43 3.64 -36.64
C ALA A 188 7.40 4.82 -36.74
N GLY A 189 7.32 5.52 -37.87
CA GLY A 189 8.20 6.63 -38.23
C GLY A 189 8.24 7.71 -37.16
N ASN A 190 9.38 8.42 -37.13
CA ASN A 190 9.65 9.65 -36.42
C ASN A 190 8.49 10.67 -36.59
N ASN A 191 7.48 10.58 -35.76
CA ASN A 191 6.50 11.65 -35.60
C ASN A 191 6.01 11.68 -34.14
N ALA A 192 5.93 12.87 -33.59
CA ALA A 192 5.37 13.21 -32.30
C ALA A 192 3.86 12.85 -32.15
N GLU A 193 3.36 11.89 -32.90
CA GLU A 193 1.98 11.38 -32.87
C GLU A 193 1.75 10.24 -31.87
N SER A 194 2.81 9.71 -31.24
CA SER A 194 2.70 8.60 -30.26
C SER A 194 2.08 9.00 -28.90
N MET A 195 1.72 10.28 -28.70
CA MET A 195 1.09 10.74 -27.45
C MET A 195 -0.45 10.70 -27.48
N ASN A 196 -1.09 10.15 -28.51
CA ASN A 196 -2.55 10.13 -28.61
C ASN A 196 -3.12 8.74 -28.92
N MET A 197 -2.45 7.68 -28.45
CA MET A 197 -3.01 6.33 -28.52
C MET A 197 -4.03 6.18 -27.37
N ASP A 198 -5.21 5.65 -27.67
CA ASP A 198 -6.16 5.30 -26.62
C ASP A 198 -5.71 4.06 -25.84
N GLU A 199 -6.24 3.87 -24.63
CA GLU A 199 -5.87 2.78 -23.73
C GLU A 199 -6.02 1.39 -24.37
N ASN A 200 -7.06 1.17 -25.17
CA ASN A 200 -7.29 -0.12 -25.85
C ASN A 200 -6.19 -0.41 -26.87
N THR A 201 -5.77 0.62 -27.61
CA THR A 201 -4.69 0.50 -28.59
C THR A 201 -3.35 0.21 -27.92
N MET A 202 -3.06 0.87 -26.78
CA MET A 202 -1.86 0.63 -26.00
C MET A 202 -1.85 -0.76 -25.36
N ALA A 203 -2.98 -1.20 -24.79
CA ALA A 203 -3.11 -2.55 -24.24
C ALA A 203 -2.92 -3.63 -25.32
N THR A 204 -3.50 -3.41 -26.51
CA THR A 204 -3.31 -4.32 -27.67
C THR A 204 -1.85 -4.37 -28.11
N ALA A 205 -1.16 -3.22 -28.12
CA ALA A 205 0.26 -3.15 -28.44
C ALA A 205 1.11 -3.90 -27.41
N MET A 206 0.74 -3.85 -26.11
CA MET A 206 1.38 -4.62 -25.06
C MET A 206 1.19 -6.12 -25.26
N ASP A 207 -0.01 -6.58 -25.57
CA ASP A 207 -0.28 -7.98 -25.87
C ASP A 207 0.53 -8.46 -27.09
N GLN A 208 0.61 -7.66 -28.15
CA GLN A 208 1.42 -7.96 -29.33
C GLN A 208 2.92 -8.02 -29.01
N TRP A 209 3.41 -7.14 -28.13
CA TRP A 209 4.80 -7.19 -27.68
C TRP A 209 5.10 -8.49 -26.93
N LEU A 210 4.20 -8.93 -26.04
CA LEU A 210 4.35 -10.20 -25.31
C LEU A 210 4.38 -11.44 -26.24
N GLU A 211 3.63 -11.39 -27.36
CA GLU A 211 3.56 -12.48 -28.34
C GLU A 211 4.76 -12.51 -29.30
N ASN A 212 5.39 -11.38 -29.57
CA ASN A 212 6.43 -11.22 -30.58
C ASN A 212 7.87 -11.22 -30.03
N ASP A 213 8.17 -12.17 -29.14
CA ASP A 213 9.49 -12.37 -28.55
C ASP A 213 9.97 -11.15 -27.73
N PRO A 214 9.31 -10.89 -26.58
CA PRO A 214 9.63 -9.76 -25.72
C PRO A 214 11.05 -9.90 -25.15
N ASP A 215 11.66 -8.73 -24.86
CA ASP A 215 12.97 -8.66 -24.25
C ASP A 215 12.97 -9.33 -22.86
N GLU A 216 13.76 -10.38 -22.70
CA GLU A 216 13.83 -11.17 -21.46
C GLU A 216 14.36 -10.36 -20.29
N GLU A 217 15.31 -9.41 -20.49
CA GLU A 217 15.85 -8.56 -19.43
C GLU A 217 14.76 -7.60 -18.89
N ILE A 218 13.87 -7.13 -19.76
CA ILE A 218 12.73 -6.29 -19.35
C ILE A 218 11.74 -7.11 -18.52
N LEU A 219 11.44 -8.35 -18.93
CA LEU A 219 10.53 -9.22 -18.18
C LEU A 219 11.10 -9.62 -16.81
N ILE A 220 12.39 -9.92 -16.72
CA ILE A 220 13.06 -10.22 -15.45
C ILE A 220 13.02 -8.98 -14.53
N SER A 221 13.37 -7.80 -15.07
CA SER A 221 13.32 -6.56 -14.31
C SER A 221 11.88 -6.24 -13.81
N PHE A 222 10.90 -6.48 -14.67
CA PHE A 222 9.49 -6.33 -14.30
C PHE A 222 9.09 -7.31 -13.19
N TYR A 223 9.51 -8.58 -13.31
CA TYR A 223 9.28 -9.58 -12.27
C TYR A 223 9.88 -9.14 -10.94
N ASP A 224 11.16 -8.74 -10.94
CA ASP A 224 11.88 -8.35 -9.71
C ASP A 224 11.29 -7.07 -9.06
N GLU A 225 10.73 -6.16 -9.84
CA GLU A 225 10.18 -4.89 -9.33
C GLU A 225 8.71 -5.00 -8.91
N TYR A 226 7.88 -5.73 -9.68
CA TYR A 226 6.43 -5.71 -9.51
C TYR A 226 5.82 -7.02 -9.01
N ILE A 227 6.48 -8.15 -9.21
CA ILE A 227 5.93 -9.48 -8.83
C ILE A 227 6.59 -9.99 -7.55
N SER A 228 7.94 -9.97 -7.50
CA SER A 228 8.68 -10.45 -6.33
C SER A 228 8.87 -9.39 -5.24
N GLY A 229 8.20 -8.25 -5.35
CA GLY A 229 8.40 -7.07 -4.50
C GLY A 229 8.02 -7.25 -3.03
N SER A 230 7.53 -8.42 -2.60
CA SER A 230 7.21 -8.71 -1.21
C SER A 230 7.59 -10.13 -0.81
N THR A 231 7.80 -10.33 0.49
CA THR A 231 8.02 -11.63 1.11
C THR A 231 6.78 -12.06 1.90
N TYR A 232 6.73 -13.34 2.30
CA TYR A 232 5.70 -13.83 3.21
C TYR A 232 5.62 -12.99 4.48
N GLU A 233 6.76 -12.68 5.11
CA GLU A 233 6.84 -11.89 6.33
C GLU A 233 6.34 -10.45 6.14
N GLU A 234 6.69 -9.83 5.02
CA GLU A 234 6.21 -8.49 4.68
C GLU A 234 4.71 -8.47 4.42
N ASN A 235 4.19 -9.44 3.70
CA ASN A 235 2.76 -9.58 3.49
C ASN A 235 2.02 -9.75 4.83
N MET A 236 2.46 -10.67 5.68
CA MET A 236 1.84 -10.90 6.99
C MET A 236 1.86 -9.64 7.85
N LYS A 237 2.96 -8.88 7.84
CA LYS A 237 3.07 -7.59 8.52
C LYS A 237 2.09 -6.55 7.93
N ASN A 238 2.01 -6.44 6.61
CA ASN A 238 1.13 -5.50 5.92
C ASN A 238 -0.35 -5.83 6.15
N PHE A 239 -0.70 -7.11 6.25
CA PHE A 239 -2.04 -7.57 6.61
C PHE A 239 -2.37 -7.34 8.10
N GLY A 240 -1.40 -6.86 8.89
CA GLY A 240 -1.58 -6.55 10.30
C GLY A 240 -1.41 -7.73 11.24
N LYS A 241 -0.78 -8.84 10.80
CA LYS A 241 -0.46 -9.98 11.66
C LYS A 241 0.46 -9.53 12.79
N VAL A 242 0.02 -9.75 14.02
CA VAL A 242 0.76 -9.42 15.24
C VAL A 242 0.92 -10.68 16.10
N SER A 243 2.06 -10.83 16.74
CA SER A 243 2.31 -11.93 17.66
C SER A 243 2.72 -11.40 19.03
N TYR A 244 2.21 -12.02 20.08
CA TYR A 244 2.66 -11.76 21.46
C TYR A 244 4.15 -12.09 21.67
N ASP A 245 4.69 -13.03 20.89
CA ASP A 245 6.07 -13.48 21.01
C ASP A 245 7.08 -12.54 20.31
N ALA A 246 6.60 -11.58 19.54
CA ALA A 246 7.43 -10.64 18.78
C ALA A 246 7.00 -9.17 19.00
N PRO A 247 7.10 -8.64 20.24
CA PRO A 247 6.75 -7.25 20.52
C PRO A 247 7.73 -6.29 19.81
N SER A 248 7.21 -5.21 19.24
CA SER A 248 8.03 -4.18 18.58
C SER A 248 8.87 -3.37 19.57
N SER A 249 8.43 -3.26 20.82
CA SER A 249 9.15 -2.59 21.91
C SER A 249 8.74 -3.13 23.27
N ILE A 250 9.65 -3.07 24.24
CA ILE A 250 9.40 -3.41 25.65
C ILE A 250 9.84 -2.22 26.49
N SER A 251 8.93 -1.67 27.29
CA SER A 251 9.22 -0.60 28.24
C SER A 251 9.21 -1.18 29.66
N ILE A 252 10.28 -0.92 30.41
CA ILE A 252 10.41 -1.36 31.82
C ILE A 252 10.36 -0.10 32.69
N TYR A 253 9.38 -0.06 33.60
CA TYR A 253 9.24 0.98 34.59
C TYR A 253 9.73 0.46 35.93
N ALA A 254 10.60 1.21 36.60
CA ALA A 254 11.22 0.85 37.89
C ALA A 254 10.77 1.79 39.01
#